data_66f4fa6bff7fc9119b958ca57889a220
#
_entry.id   66f4fa6bff7fc9119b958ca57889a220
#
_cell.length_a   1.000
_cell.length_b   1.000
_cell.length_c   1.000
_cell.angle_alpha   90.00
_cell.angle_beta   90.00
_cell.angle_gamma   90.00
#
_symmetry.space_group_name_H-M   'P 1'
#
loop_
_entity.id
_entity.type
_entity.pdbx_description
1 polymer ?
#
loop_
_entity_poly.entity_id
_entity_poly.type
_entity_poly.pdbx_seq_one_letter_code
_entity_poly.pdbx_strand_id
1 'polypeptide(L)'
;MGELRRIALEVDPRLGMTDIADRVLRAGGPALLFENPKGSSIPVLANLFGTVKRVALGMGEDDPSRLREVGKLLAYLKEPEPPKGLRDAWDKWPVLKQVLNMAPKEVRSAPCQEIVWDGADVDLSRLPIQHCWPGDVAPLITWGLTVTKGPHKKRQNLGIYRQQVIA
;
A
#
# COMPACT_ATOMS: atom_id res chain seq x y z
N MET A 1 9.53 12.02 -14.29
CA MET A 1 10.24 11.01 -13.48
C MET A 1 10.35 9.64 -14.16
N GLY A 2 9.43 9.26 -15.08
CA GLY A 2 9.51 7.99 -15.84
C GLY A 2 9.28 6.70 -15.02
N GLU A 3 8.82 6.84 -13.78
CA GLU A 3 8.66 5.71 -12.84
C GLU A 3 7.33 4.96 -12.99
N LEU A 4 6.45 5.39 -13.89
CA LEU A 4 5.16 4.75 -14.19
C LEU A 4 4.99 4.54 -15.70
N ARG A 5 4.60 3.32 -16.09
CA ARG A 5 4.19 2.97 -17.45
C ARG A 5 2.72 2.60 -17.46
N ARG A 6 1.94 3.25 -18.31
CA ARG A 6 0.54 2.90 -18.57
C ARG A 6 0.46 1.85 -19.68
N ILE A 7 -0.38 0.86 -19.48
CA ILE A 7 -0.64 -0.24 -20.41
C ILE A 7 -2.14 -0.19 -20.77
N ALA A 8 -2.45 0.34 -21.93
CA ALA A 8 -3.82 0.46 -22.42
C ALA A 8 -4.36 -0.83 -23.09
N LEU A 9 -3.48 -1.76 -23.44
CA LEU A 9 -3.87 -3.05 -23.97
C LEU A 9 -4.61 -3.87 -22.93
N GLU A 10 -5.60 -4.65 -23.37
CA GLU A 10 -6.26 -5.61 -22.50
C GLU A 10 -5.27 -6.69 -22.06
N VAL A 11 -5.18 -6.91 -20.75
CA VAL A 11 -4.31 -7.93 -20.15
C VAL A 11 -5.12 -8.78 -19.18
N ASP A 12 -4.95 -10.10 -19.26
CA ASP A 12 -5.63 -11.04 -18.38
C ASP A 12 -5.03 -10.99 -16.97
N PRO A 13 -5.84 -10.76 -15.91
CA PRO A 13 -5.41 -10.85 -14.53
C PRO A 13 -4.95 -12.27 -14.14
N ARG A 14 -5.38 -13.27 -14.88
CA ARG A 14 -4.93 -14.65 -14.69
C ARG A 14 -3.57 -14.85 -15.37
N LEU A 15 -2.51 -14.87 -14.57
CA LEU A 15 -1.10 -15.09 -14.94
C LEU A 15 -0.47 -13.98 -15.80
N GLY A 16 -1.20 -13.41 -16.77
CA GLY A 16 -0.65 -12.46 -17.76
C GLY A 16 -0.09 -11.20 -17.13
N MET A 17 -0.83 -10.56 -16.25
CA MET A 17 -0.35 -9.36 -15.54
C MET A 17 0.87 -9.65 -14.68
N THR A 18 0.87 -10.80 -14.00
CA THR A 18 1.99 -11.21 -13.14
C THR A 18 3.25 -11.48 -13.95
N ASP A 19 3.16 -12.18 -15.09
CA ASP A 19 4.31 -12.45 -15.98
C ASP A 19 4.93 -11.14 -16.48
N ILE A 20 4.11 -10.20 -16.97
CA ILE A 20 4.60 -8.88 -17.42
C ILE A 20 5.24 -8.12 -16.25
N ALA A 21 4.58 -8.10 -15.09
CA ALA A 21 5.08 -7.38 -13.92
C ALA A 21 6.39 -7.97 -13.39
N ASP A 22 6.55 -9.29 -13.35
CA ASP A 22 7.76 -9.96 -12.92
C ASP A 22 8.95 -9.66 -13.86
N ARG A 23 8.75 -9.75 -15.16
CA ARG A 23 9.78 -9.41 -16.17
C ARG A 23 10.25 -7.97 -16.03
N VAL A 24 9.30 -7.01 -15.89
CA VAL A 24 9.62 -5.59 -15.73
C VAL A 24 10.33 -5.34 -14.40
N LEU A 25 9.91 -6.01 -13.33
CA LEU A 25 10.54 -5.91 -12.01
C LEU A 25 11.99 -6.39 -12.06
N ARG A 26 12.26 -7.56 -12.64
CA ARG A 26 13.62 -8.13 -12.80
C ARG A 26 14.53 -7.23 -13.64
N ALA A 27 13.97 -6.51 -14.61
CA ALA A 27 14.70 -5.53 -15.42
C ALA A 27 14.91 -4.18 -14.70
N GLY A 28 14.48 -4.02 -13.44
CA GLY A 28 14.53 -2.75 -12.71
C GLY A 28 13.65 -1.67 -13.32
N GLY A 29 12.61 -2.06 -14.05
CA GLY A 29 11.72 -1.17 -14.80
C GLY A 29 10.71 -0.42 -13.92
N PRO A 30 9.84 0.40 -14.55
CA PRO A 30 8.86 1.24 -13.86
C PRO A 30 7.73 0.44 -13.19
N ALA A 31 6.93 1.12 -12.35
CA ALA A 31 5.61 0.64 -11.98
C ALA A 31 4.71 0.55 -13.20
N LEU A 32 3.76 -0.38 -13.20
CA LEU A 32 2.84 -0.65 -14.30
C LEU A 32 1.41 -0.34 -13.89
N LEU A 33 0.71 0.47 -14.66
CA LEU A 33 -0.72 0.66 -14.53
C LEU A 33 -1.41 -0.03 -15.72
N PHE A 34 -2.01 -1.17 -15.46
CA PHE A 34 -2.89 -1.86 -16.41
C PHE A 34 -4.25 -1.16 -16.40
N GLU A 35 -4.54 -0.42 -17.46
CA GLU A 35 -5.78 0.38 -17.55
C GLU A 35 -6.98 -0.46 -17.98
N ASN A 36 -6.74 -1.60 -18.62
CA ASN A 36 -7.75 -2.44 -19.23
C ASN A 36 -7.59 -3.91 -18.81
N PRO A 37 -7.83 -4.24 -17.54
CA PRO A 37 -7.82 -5.64 -17.10
C PRO A 37 -9.00 -6.38 -17.72
N LYS A 38 -8.75 -7.56 -18.30
CA LYS A 38 -9.79 -8.40 -18.88
C LYS A 38 -10.87 -8.73 -17.84
N GLY A 39 -12.11 -8.44 -18.18
CA GLY A 39 -13.26 -8.72 -17.32
C GLY A 39 -13.52 -7.70 -16.21
N SER A 40 -12.77 -6.60 -16.13
CA SER A 40 -13.00 -5.55 -15.12
C SER A 40 -12.74 -4.15 -15.70
N SER A 41 -13.47 -3.16 -15.22
CA SER A 41 -13.22 -1.74 -15.50
C SER A 41 -12.29 -1.07 -14.48
N ILE A 42 -11.84 -1.79 -13.48
CA ILE A 42 -11.01 -1.25 -12.40
C ILE A 42 -9.53 -1.47 -12.77
N PRO A 43 -8.71 -0.41 -12.91
CA PRO A 43 -7.31 -0.57 -13.28
C PRO A 43 -6.49 -1.25 -12.19
N VAL A 44 -5.41 -1.93 -12.59
CA VAL A 44 -4.48 -2.62 -11.68
C VAL A 44 -3.12 -1.96 -11.71
N LEU A 45 -2.62 -1.58 -10.53
CA LEU A 45 -1.28 -1.05 -10.35
C LEU A 45 -0.36 -2.16 -9.84
N ALA A 46 0.74 -2.41 -10.56
CA ALA A 46 1.75 -3.39 -10.18
C ALA A 46 3.14 -2.75 -10.02
N ASN A 47 4.03 -3.41 -9.27
CA ASN A 47 5.41 -3.01 -9.04
C ASN A 47 5.58 -1.61 -8.42
N LEU A 48 4.59 -1.12 -7.66
CA LEU A 48 4.64 0.23 -7.06
C LEU A 48 5.95 0.44 -6.28
N PHE A 49 6.35 -0.51 -5.45
CA PHE A 49 7.59 -0.47 -4.65
C PHE A 49 8.70 -1.36 -5.21
N GLY A 50 8.72 -1.57 -6.53
CA GLY A 50 9.66 -2.48 -7.19
C GLY A 50 11.10 -1.99 -7.27
N THR A 51 11.41 -0.74 -6.89
CA THR A 51 12.78 -0.21 -6.81
C THR A 51 12.98 0.60 -5.54
N VAL A 52 14.23 0.65 -5.07
CA VAL A 52 14.58 1.44 -3.87
C VAL A 52 14.20 2.91 -4.02
N LYS A 53 14.34 3.46 -5.24
CA LYS A 53 13.92 4.83 -5.55
C LYS A 53 12.42 5.04 -5.31
N ARG A 54 11.55 4.12 -5.79
CA ARG A 54 10.10 4.22 -5.57
C ARG A 54 9.71 4.01 -4.10
N VAL A 55 10.45 3.18 -3.37
CA VAL A 55 10.28 3.07 -1.91
C VAL A 55 10.60 4.40 -1.24
N ALA A 56 11.70 5.06 -1.59
CA ALA A 56 12.05 6.37 -1.05
C ALA A 56 10.95 7.42 -1.35
N LEU A 57 10.52 7.51 -2.60
CA LEU A 57 9.43 8.40 -3.01
C LEU A 57 8.12 8.13 -2.22
N GLY A 58 7.78 6.85 -1.99
CA GLY A 58 6.63 6.45 -1.18
C GLY A 58 6.74 6.85 0.30
N MET A 59 7.97 7.01 0.79
CA MET A 59 8.25 7.51 2.15
C MET A 59 8.41 9.05 2.20
N GLY A 60 8.20 9.74 1.07
CA GLY A 60 8.34 11.19 0.98
C GLY A 60 9.78 11.68 0.79
N GLU A 61 10.69 10.80 0.42
CA GLU A 61 12.10 11.10 0.24
C GLU A 61 12.51 11.04 -1.24
N ASP A 62 13.26 12.02 -1.70
CA ASP A 62 13.79 12.05 -3.08
C ASP A 62 15.05 11.19 -3.24
N ASP A 63 15.81 11.01 -2.14
CA ASP A 63 17.06 10.26 -2.12
C ASP A 63 16.91 8.97 -1.31
N PRO A 64 17.19 7.79 -1.91
CA PRO A 64 17.18 6.51 -1.21
C PRO A 64 18.05 6.43 0.05
N SER A 65 19.14 7.20 0.12
CA SER A 65 20.02 7.24 1.30
C SER A 65 19.29 7.72 2.55
N ARG A 66 18.26 8.56 2.39
CA ARG A 66 17.44 9.09 3.47
C ARG A 66 16.52 8.06 4.12
N LEU A 67 16.28 6.92 3.51
CA LEU A 67 15.52 5.83 4.13
C LEU A 67 16.12 5.38 5.46
N ARG A 68 17.43 5.53 5.63
CA ARG A 68 18.10 5.26 6.92
C ARG A 68 17.64 6.23 8.02
N GLU A 69 17.45 7.50 7.69
CA GLU A 69 16.97 8.51 8.65
C GLU A 69 15.52 8.24 9.05
N VAL A 70 14.68 7.83 8.11
CA VAL A 70 13.32 7.34 8.41
C VAL A 70 13.38 6.16 9.37
N GLY A 71 14.27 5.20 9.15
CA GLY A 71 14.47 4.06 10.04
C GLY A 71 14.91 4.46 11.45
N LYS A 72 15.81 5.43 11.57
CA LYS A 72 16.25 5.99 12.88
C LYS A 72 15.09 6.67 13.59
N LEU A 73 14.28 7.45 12.86
CA LEU A 73 13.09 8.09 13.43
C LEU A 73 12.11 7.05 13.97
N LEU A 74 11.82 6.00 13.21
CA LEU A 74 10.91 4.92 13.64
C LEU A 74 11.45 4.16 14.84
N ALA A 75 12.77 3.91 14.91
CA ALA A 75 13.42 3.30 16.06
C ALA A 75 13.30 4.18 17.31
N TYR A 76 13.54 5.48 17.18
CA TYR A 76 13.37 6.44 18.26
C TYR A 76 11.91 6.50 18.76
N LEU A 77 10.94 6.47 17.85
CA LEU A 77 9.51 6.49 18.21
C LEU A 77 9.05 5.23 18.95
N LYS A 78 9.75 4.11 18.75
CA LYS A 78 9.46 2.86 19.46
C LYS A 78 9.85 2.94 20.95
N GLU A 79 10.96 3.59 21.24
CA GLU A 79 11.50 3.77 22.59
C GLU A 79 11.95 5.23 22.79
N PRO A 80 10.98 6.18 22.91
CA PRO A 80 11.30 7.58 22.96
C PRO A 80 12.00 7.92 24.29
N GLU A 81 13.21 8.48 24.22
CA GLU A 81 13.85 9.05 25.40
C GLU A 81 13.18 10.37 25.80
N PRO A 82 12.82 10.55 27.06
CA PRO A 82 12.29 11.82 27.54
C PRO A 82 13.33 12.93 27.37
N PRO A 83 12.92 14.16 27.05
CA PRO A 83 13.84 15.27 26.88
C PRO A 83 14.59 15.57 28.18
N LYS A 84 15.91 15.74 28.11
CA LYS A 84 16.81 15.99 29.23
C LYS A 84 16.87 17.47 29.67
N GLY A 85 16.02 18.33 29.09
CA GLY A 85 15.94 19.75 29.37
C GLY A 85 15.21 20.56 28.32
N LEU A 86 15.03 21.87 28.56
CA LEU A 86 14.28 22.75 27.66
C LEU A 86 14.87 22.84 26.26
N ARG A 87 16.19 22.86 26.13
CA ARG A 87 16.87 22.89 24.83
C ARG A 87 16.67 21.61 24.05
N ASP A 88 16.81 20.44 24.68
CA ASP A 88 16.58 19.13 24.08
C ASP A 88 15.09 18.96 23.68
N ALA A 89 14.16 19.48 24.48
CA ALA A 89 12.74 19.50 24.15
C ALA A 89 12.45 20.36 22.91
N TRP A 90 13.15 21.47 22.75
CA TRP A 90 13.02 22.34 21.57
C TRP A 90 13.57 21.67 20.32
N ASP A 91 14.72 21.03 20.41
CA ASP A 91 15.36 20.29 19.30
C ASP A 91 14.51 19.08 18.87
N LYS A 92 13.82 18.43 19.82
CA LYS A 92 12.90 17.29 19.57
C LYS A 92 11.48 17.73 19.17
N TRP A 93 11.17 19.03 19.20
CA TRP A 93 9.83 19.54 18.89
C TRP A 93 9.27 19.12 17.52
N PRO A 94 10.04 19.11 16.41
CA PRO A 94 9.54 18.65 15.11
C PRO A 94 9.06 17.19 15.13
N VAL A 95 9.79 16.32 15.85
CA VAL A 95 9.45 14.90 16.02
C VAL A 95 8.19 14.75 16.88
N LEU A 96 8.10 15.48 18.00
CA LEU A 96 6.91 15.50 18.85
C LEU A 96 5.67 15.96 18.09
N LYS A 97 5.80 16.99 17.25
CA LYS A 97 4.72 17.49 16.39
C LYS A 97 4.26 16.42 15.38
N GLN A 98 5.18 15.65 14.81
CA GLN A 98 4.82 14.53 13.95
C GLN A 98 4.01 13.47 14.70
N VAL A 99 4.45 13.10 15.91
CA VAL A 99 3.74 12.12 16.76
C VAL A 99 2.31 12.60 17.09
N LEU A 100 2.15 13.86 17.43
CA LEU A 100 0.83 14.45 17.71
C LEU A 100 -0.10 14.43 16.50
N ASN A 101 0.46 14.49 15.28
CA ASN A 101 -0.29 14.43 14.03
C ASN A 101 -0.52 13.01 13.49
N MET A 102 -0.01 11.96 14.14
CA MET A 102 -0.18 10.57 13.71
C MET A 102 -1.56 9.99 14.02
N ALA A 103 -2.33 10.62 14.90
CA ALA A 103 -3.67 10.14 15.22
C ALA A 103 -4.59 10.21 14.00
N PRO A 104 -5.33 9.13 13.67
CA PRO A 104 -6.31 9.12 12.59
C PRO A 104 -7.37 10.20 12.81
N LYS A 105 -7.77 10.87 11.74
CA LYS A 105 -8.90 11.81 11.75
C LYS A 105 -10.12 11.12 11.17
N GLU A 106 -11.21 11.15 11.90
CA GLU A 106 -12.50 10.68 11.39
C GLU A 106 -13.09 11.76 10.46
N VAL A 107 -13.52 11.35 9.29
CA VAL A 107 -14.21 12.21 8.31
C VAL A 107 -15.63 11.69 8.10
N ARG A 108 -16.57 12.61 7.86
CA ARG A 108 -17.99 12.24 7.65
C ARG A 108 -18.25 11.71 6.24
N SER A 109 -17.42 12.07 5.28
CA SER A 109 -17.52 11.65 3.88
C SER A 109 -16.12 11.44 3.32
N ALA A 110 -15.95 10.40 2.53
CA ALA A 110 -14.68 10.08 1.89
C ALA A 110 -14.93 9.54 0.47
N PRO A 111 -14.04 9.81 -0.50
CA PRO A 111 -14.16 9.31 -1.88
C PRO A 111 -14.30 7.78 -1.96
N CYS A 112 -13.70 7.03 -1.04
CA CYS A 112 -13.82 5.57 -0.98
C CYS A 112 -15.22 5.07 -0.60
N GLN A 113 -16.17 5.96 -0.28
CA GLN A 113 -17.57 5.65 0.04
C GLN A 113 -18.54 6.05 -1.08
N GLU A 114 -18.06 6.48 -2.25
CA GLU A 114 -18.93 6.84 -3.38
C GLU A 114 -19.66 5.63 -3.96
N ILE A 115 -19.01 4.46 -3.97
CA ILE A 115 -19.59 3.22 -4.45
C ILE A 115 -19.67 2.26 -3.27
N VAL A 116 -20.88 1.82 -2.97
CA VAL A 116 -21.16 0.85 -1.91
C VAL A 116 -21.86 -0.36 -2.52
N TRP A 117 -21.31 -1.54 -2.31
CA TRP A 117 -21.95 -2.80 -2.63
C TRP A 117 -22.45 -3.44 -1.33
N ASP A 118 -23.73 -3.77 -1.28
CA ASP A 118 -24.38 -4.31 -0.09
C ASP A 118 -25.23 -5.52 -0.43
N GLY A 119 -25.34 -6.46 0.49
CA GLY A 119 -26.16 -7.64 0.37
C GLY A 119 -25.87 -8.45 -0.90
N ALA A 120 -26.87 -8.56 -1.77
CA ALA A 120 -26.78 -9.33 -3.03
C ALA A 120 -25.89 -8.67 -4.11
N ASP A 121 -25.56 -7.39 -3.96
CA ASP A 121 -24.74 -6.67 -4.93
C ASP A 121 -23.24 -6.94 -4.72
N VAL A 122 -22.86 -7.56 -3.61
CA VAL A 122 -21.47 -7.91 -3.29
C VAL A 122 -21.00 -9.05 -4.19
N ASP A 123 -20.11 -8.73 -5.12
CA ASP A 123 -19.52 -9.69 -6.04
C ASP A 123 -18.02 -9.42 -6.20
N LEU A 124 -17.20 -10.27 -5.60
CA LEU A 124 -15.74 -10.15 -5.66
C LEU A 124 -15.17 -10.44 -7.06
N SER A 125 -15.92 -11.11 -7.94
CA SER A 125 -15.49 -11.37 -9.33
C SER A 125 -15.39 -10.09 -10.17
N ARG A 126 -16.05 -9.01 -9.75
CA ARG A 126 -15.95 -7.68 -10.38
C ARG A 126 -14.62 -6.98 -10.12
N LEU A 127 -13.88 -7.43 -9.09
CA LEU A 127 -12.56 -6.91 -8.79
C LEU A 127 -11.50 -7.66 -9.61
N PRO A 128 -10.51 -6.98 -10.20
CA PRO A 128 -9.44 -7.62 -10.98
C PRO A 128 -8.40 -8.27 -10.06
N ILE A 129 -8.85 -9.18 -9.20
CA ILE A 129 -7.97 -9.90 -8.28
C ILE A 129 -7.13 -10.88 -9.08
N GLN A 130 -5.81 -10.79 -8.96
CA GLN A 130 -4.90 -11.55 -9.79
C GLN A 130 -4.79 -13.02 -9.34
N HIS A 131 -4.80 -13.93 -10.32
CA HIS A 131 -4.30 -15.28 -10.15
C HIS A 131 -2.82 -15.27 -10.56
N CYS A 132 -1.92 -15.24 -9.56
CA CYS A 132 -0.52 -14.87 -9.79
C CYS A 132 0.31 -15.99 -10.41
N TRP A 133 0.14 -17.23 -9.93
CA TRP A 133 0.99 -18.36 -10.34
C TRP A 133 0.17 -19.57 -10.74
N PRO A 134 0.70 -20.45 -11.63
CA PRO A 134 -0.03 -21.63 -12.11
C PRO A 134 -0.46 -22.61 -11.00
N GLY A 135 0.26 -22.64 -9.88
CA GLY A 135 -0.04 -23.49 -8.73
C GLY A 135 -0.94 -22.87 -7.67
N ASP A 136 -1.36 -21.60 -7.85
CA ASP A 136 -2.24 -20.95 -6.89
C ASP A 136 -3.63 -21.58 -6.92
N VAL A 137 -4.19 -21.82 -5.74
CA VAL A 137 -5.53 -22.44 -5.58
C VAL A 137 -6.64 -21.50 -6.04
N ALA A 138 -6.47 -20.18 -5.84
CA ALA A 138 -7.46 -19.15 -6.16
C ALA A 138 -6.79 -17.77 -6.32
N PRO A 139 -7.52 -16.76 -6.86
CA PRO A 139 -7.04 -15.39 -6.93
C PRO A 139 -6.61 -14.86 -5.57
N LEU A 140 -5.57 -14.03 -5.55
CA LEU A 140 -4.90 -13.57 -4.34
C LEU A 140 -4.81 -12.05 -4.27
N ILE A 141 -5.36 -11.44 -3.23
CA ILE A 141 -5.11 -10.06 -2.86
C ILE A 141 -3.74 -9.99 -2.19
N THR A 142 -2.73 -9.49 -2.91
CA THR A 142 -1.33 -9.57 -2.51
C THR A 142 -0.90 -8.46 -1.54
N TRP A 143 -1.59 -7.31 -1.56
CA TRP A 143 -1.23 -6.10 -0.82
C TRP A 143 -2.40 -5.53 -0.01
N GLY A 144 -3.13 -6.41 0.68
CA GLY A 144 -4.28 -6.01 1.49
C GLY A 144 -3.86 -5.28 2.76
N LEU A 145 -4.15 -3.98 2.84
CA LEU A 145 -4.05 -3.21 4.08
C LEU A 145 -5.34 -3.43 4.90
N THR A 146 -5.26 -4.34 5.85
CA THR A 146 -6.41 -4.77 6.63
C THR A 146 -6.49 -4.03 7.94
N VAL A 147 -7.57 -3.29 8.13
CA VAL A 147 -7.88 -2.62 9.39
C VAL A 147 -8.74 -3.54 10.24
N THR A 148 -8.27 -3.86 11.44
CA THR A 148 -9.01 -4.69 12.38
C THR A 148 -9.20 -3.99 13.72
N LYS A 149 -10.32 -4.27 14.38
CA LYS A 149 -10.62 -3.76 15.71
C LYS A 149 -11.34 -4.86 16.50
N GLY A 150 -10.81 -5.21 17.66
CA GLY A 150 -11.48 -6.17 18.52
C GLY A 150 -12.79 -5.61 19.10
N PRO A 151 -13.79 -6.46 19.41
CA PRO A 151 -15.12 -6.02 19.84
C PRO A 151 -15.09 -5.15 21.10
N HIS A 152 -14.12 -5.36 21.98
CA HIS A 152 -13.98 -4.63 23.24
C HIS A 152 -12.72 -3.76 23.28
N LYS A 153 -12.06 -3.51 22.14
CA LYS A 153 -10.82 -2.71 22.07
C LYS A 153 -11.11 -1.35 21.45
N LYS A 154 -10.55 -0.30 22.05
CA LYS A 154 -10.55 1.06 21.45
C LYS A 154 -9.52 1.16 20.32
N ARG A 155 -8.41 0.43 20.44
CA ARG A 155 -7.30 0.47 19.49
C ARG A 155 -7.64 -0.33 18.24
N GLN A 156 -7.40 0.26 17.07
CA GLN A 156 -7.37 -0.42 15.78
C GLN A 156 -5.98 -0.97 15.50
N ASN A 157 -5.92 -2.03 14.73
CA ASN A 157 -4.69 -2.54 14.14
C ASN A 157 -4.76 -2.36 12.62
N LEU A 158 -3.63 -2.03 12.02
CA LEU A 158 -3.43 -2.02 10.57
C LEU A 158 -2.32 -3.01 10.25
N GLY A 159 -2.61 -3.96 9.40
CA GLY A 159 -1.64 -4.98 8.98
C GLY A 159 -1.73 -5.27 7.49
N ILE A 160 -0.65 -5.81 6.93
CA ILE A 160 -0.62 -6.31 5.57
C ILE A 160 -0.93 -7.81 5.64
N TYR A 161 -2.01 -8.23 4.99
CA TYR A 161 -2.43 -9.62 4.94
C TYR A 161 -2.67 -10.06 3.50
N ARG A 162 -2.16 -11.23 3.15
CA ARG A 162 -2.54 -11.89 1.91
C ARG A 162 -3.91 -12.55 2.11
N GLN A 163 -4.83 -12.27 1.20
CA GLN A 163 -6.19 -12.79 1.27
C GLN A 163 -6.50 -13.54 -0.02
N GLN A 164 -6.81 -14.81 0.11
CA GLN A 164 -7.18 -15.65 -1.01
C GLN A 164 -8.69 -15.69 -1.16
N VAL A 165 -9.19 -15.50 -2.39
CA VAL A 165 -10.62 -15.57 -2.68
C VAL A 165 -10.99 -17.03 -2.89
N ILE A 166 -11.55 -17.63 -1.85
CA ILE A 166 -12.04 -19.01 -1.86
C ILE A 166 -13.56 -18.95 -1.99
N ALA A 167 -14.12 -19.74 -2.91
CA ALA A 167 -15.57 -19.82 -3.11
C ALA A 167 -16.27 -20.53 -1.95
#